data_8c8ab52b355ce0b87dc988dd7311e6d8
#
_entry.id   8c8ab52b355ce0b87dc988dd7311e6d8
#
_cell.length_a   1.000
_cell.length_b   1.000
_cell.length_c   1.000
_cell.angle_alpha   90.00
_cell.angle_beta   90.00
_cell.angle_gamma   90.00
#
_symmetry.space_group_name_H-M   'P 1'
#
loop_
_entity.id
_entity.type
_entity.pdbx_description
1 polymer ?
#
loop_
_entity_poly.entity_id
_entity_poly.type
_entity_poly.pdbx_seq_one_letter_code
_entity_poly.pdbx_strand_id
1 'polypeptide(L)'
;MRTERDKMLAGELYDALDPALVRDRDRARDLCQILNATRESDRELRRQIYLQLFGKGGETVWMQPPFFCDYGSNIELGERVFFNFNCVVLDVCPVKIGDYTLFGPAVQILTPMHPLEAGLRRKQEYAKPIEIGSDVWVGGGALILPGVRIGSKAVIGAGSVVTRDVPDGVFAAGNPCRVIREITETDHADVK
;
A
#
# COMPACT_ATOMS: atom_id res chain seq x y z
N MET A 1 -14.07 26.50 -5.61
CA MET A 1 -13.63 25.52 -6.62
C MET A 1 -12.91 24.39 -5.89
N ARG A 2 -13.13 23.14 -6.22
CA ARG A 2 -12.39 22.01 -5.60
C ARG A 2 -10.95 22.02 -6.11
N THR A 3 -9.99 21.76 -5.24
CA THR A 3 -8.57 21.66 -5.58
C THR A 3 -8.30 20.35 -6.34
N GLU A 4 -7.17 20.25 -7.05
CA GLU A 4 -6.75 19.00 -7.69
C GLU A 4 -6.53 17.88 -6.63
N ARG A 5 -6.07 18.25 -5.42
CA ARG A 5 -6.00 17.32 -4.28
C ARG A 5 -7.37 16.78 -3.87
N ASP A 6 -8.41 17.63 -3.80
CA ASP A 6 -9.76 17.18 -3.45
C ASP A 6 -10.31 16.20 -4.49
N LYS A 7 -10.05 16.45 -5.79
CA LYS A 7 -10.43 15.56 -6.87
C LYS A 7 -9.69 14.22 -6.80
N MET A 8 -8.39 14.28 -6.61
CA MET A 8 -7.51 13.11 -6.46
C MET A 8 -8.02 12.18 -5.34
N LEU A 9 -8.23 12.71 -4.15
CA LEU A 9 -8.70 11.94 -3.00
C LEU A 9 -10.12 11.41 -3.16
N ALA A 10 -10.93 12.06 -3.99
CA ALA A 10 -12.29 11.61 -4.32
C ALA A 10 -12.32 10.57 -5.47
N GLY A 11 -11.17 10.23 -6.05
CA GLY A 11 -11.08 9.30 -7.17
C GLY A 11 -11.59 9.88 -8.51
N GLU A 12 -11.67 11.20 -8.61
CA GLU A 12 -12.05 11.91 -9.82
C GLU A 12 -10.83 12.16 -10.73
N LEU A 13 -11.09 12.54 -11.97
CA LEU A 13 -10.02 12.97 -12.87
C LEU A 13 -9.37 14.27 -12.35
N TYR A 14 -8.06 14.28 -12.24
CA TYR A 14 -7.27 15.38 -11.73
C TYR A 14 -5.97 15.57 -12.54
N ASP A 15 -5.35 16.74 -12.42
CA ASP A 15 -4.04 17.05 -12.98
C ASP A 15 -2.94 16.70 -11.98
N ALA A 16 -2.19 15.63 -12.24
CA ALA A 16 -1.09 15.19 -11.39
C ALA A 16 0.11 16.17 -11.37
N LEU A 17 0.17 17.11 -12.30
CA LEU A 17 1.22 18.15 -12.37
C LEU A 17 0.85 19.43 -11.61
N ASP A 18 -0.29 19.45 -10.91
CA ASP A 18 -0.62 20.56 -10.02
C ASP A 18 0.54 20.85 -9.06
N PRO A 19 0.98 22.12 -8.93
CA PRO A 19 2.15 22.45 -8.13
C PRO A 19 2.08 22.08 -6.64
N ALA A 20 0.87 22.01 -6.05
CA ALA A 20 0.71 21.58 -4.67
C ALA A 20 0.94 20.06 -4.56
N LEU A 21 0.40 19.28 -5.48
CA LEU A 21 0.60 17.83 -5.54
C LEU A 21 2.07 17.46 -5.82
N VAL A 22 2.74 18.21 -6.68
CA VAL A 22 4.18 18.02 -6.95
C VAL A 22 5.00 18.22 -5.67
N ARG A 23 4.77 19.33 -4.93
CA ARG A 23 5.48 19.57 -3.67
C ARG A 23 5.24 18.47 -2.63
N ASP A 24 4.01 17.99 -2.51
CA ASP A 24 3.67 16.91 -1.58
C ASP A 24 4.39 15.60 -1.92
N ARG A 25 4.49 15.25 -3.22
CA ARG A 25 5.26 14.09 -3.68
C ARG A 25 6.77 14.25 -3.45
N ASP A 26 7.31 15.42 -3.75
CA ASP A 26 8.74 15.69 -3.56
C ASP A 26 9.11 15.53 -2.08
N ARG A 27 8.29 16.07 -1.15
CA ARG A 27 8.46 15.86 0.29
C ARG A 27 8.48 14.36 0.66
N ALA A 28 7.53 13.57 0.14
CA ALA A 28 7.47 12.14 0.44
C ALA A 28 8.70 11.39 -0.11
N ARG A 29 9.16 11.74 -1.31
CA ARG A 29 10.36 11.16 -1.92
C ARG A 29 11.62 11.47 -1.14
N ASP A 30 11.76 12.70 -0.65
CA ASP A 30 12.88 13.09 0.22
C ASP A 30 12.89 12.26 1.51
N LEU A 31 11.73 12.08 2.16
CA LEU A 31 11.61 11.23 3.34
C LEU A 31 11.93 9.76 3.04
N CYS A 32 11.45 9.23 1.93
CA CYS A 32 11.79 7.87 1.49
C CYS A 32 13.31 7.73 1.21
N GLN A 33 13.94 8.72 0.61
CA GLN A 33 15.38 8.73 0.36
C GLN A 33 16.17 8.67 1.67
N ILE A 34 15.79 9.48 2.66
CA ILE A 34 16.43 9.47 3.99
C ILE A 34 16.21 8.12 4.66
N LEU A 35 14.97 7.59 4.66
CA LEU A 35 14.64 6.27 5.20
C LEU A 35 15.50 5.17 4.59
N ASN A 36 15.60 5.16 3.27
CA ASN A 36 16.29 4.12 2.52
C ASN A 36 17.83 4.15 2.70
N ALA A 37 18.36 5.27 3.20
CA ALA A 37 19.77 5.41 3.56
C ALA A 37 20.09 5.07 5.04
N THR A 38 19.07 4.78 5.86
CA THR A 38 19.28 4.45 7.29
C THR A 38 19.92 3.07 7.48
N ARG A 39 20.66 2.93 8.57
CA ARG A 39 21.17 1.62 9.04
C ARG A 39 20.11 0.90 9.87
N GLU A 40 20.26 -0.39 10.05
CA GLU A 40 19.35 -1.19 10.88
C GLU A 40 19.35 -0.74 12.36
N SER A 41 20.45 -0.18 12.84
CA SER A 41 20.58 0.39 14.19
C SER A 41 19.80 1.69 14.39
N ASP A 42 19.42 2.40 13.31
CA ASP A 42 18.88 3.77 13.36
C ASP A 42 17.34 3.77 13.63
N ARG A 43 16.92 2.95 14.59
CA ARG A 43 15.48 2.69 14.86
C ARG A 43 14.70 3.96 15.20
N GLU A 44 15.26 4.83 16.03
CA GLU A 44 14.57 6.07 16.42
C GLU A 44 14.45 7.05 15.25
N LEU A 45 15.49 7.18 14.42
CA LEU A 45 15.44 7.99 13.20
C LEU A 45 14.34 7.46 12.25
N ARG A 46 14.29 6.14 12.01
CA ARG A 46 13.25 5.52 11.18
C ARG A 46 11.86 5.82 11.74
N ARG A 47 11.66 5.70 13.06
CA ARG A 47 10.39 6.01 13.71
C ARG A 47 9.97 7.48 13.48
N GLN A 48 10.89 8.42 13.62
CA GLN A 48 10.63 9.83 13.34
C GLN A 48 10.25 10.07 11.87
N ILE A 49 10.88 9.36 10.93
CA ILE A 49 10.54 9.44 9.52
C ILE A 49 9.13 8.88 9.27
N TYR A 50 8.76 7.75 9.87
CA TYR A 50 7.41 7.18 9.71
C TYR A 50 6.32 8.14 10.18
N LEU A 51 6.51 8.79 11.34
CA LEU A 51 5.58 9.79 11.89
C LEU A 51 5.42 11.03 11.00
N GLN A 52 6.45 11.35 10.22
CA GLN A 52 6.40 12.45 9.26
C GLN A 52 5.82 12.02 7.90
N LEU A 53 6.03 10.77 7.51
CA LEU A 53 5.68 10.25 6.19
C LEU A 53 4.20 9.86 6.12
N PHE A 54 3.72 9.08 7.09
CA PHE A 54 2.38 8.51 7.03
C PHE A 54 1.30 9.46 7.56
N GLY A 55 0.11 9.38 6.96
CA GLY A 55 -1.03 10.20 7.35
C GLY A 55 -1.59 9.85 8.73
N LYS A 56 -1.49 8.55 9.10
CA LYS A 56 -1.89 8.02 10.40
C LYS A 56 -1.12 6.75 10.71
N GLY A 57 -0.82 6.51 11.99
CA GLY A 57 -0.01 5.39 12.46
C GLY A 57 1.48 5.70 12.32
N GLY A 58 2.31 4.67 12.26
CA GLY A 58 3.76 4.80 12.14
C GLY A 58 4.51 4.55 13.45
N GLU A 59 3.85 4.69 14.60
CA GLU A 59 4.46 4.52 15.92
C GLU A 59 5.04 3.13 16.15
N THR A 60 4.33 2.12 15.64
CA THR A 60 4.66 0.70 15.85
C THR A 60 5.01 -0.04 14.56
N VAL A 61 5.14 0.69 13.45
CA VAL A 61 5.49 0.12 12.16
C VAL A 61 6.92 -0.44 12.19
N TRP A 62 7.10 -1.59 11.59
CA TRP A 62 8.40 -2.14 11.29
C TRP A 62 8.60 -2.28 9.79
N MET A 63 9.62 -1.62 9.26
CA MET A 63 9.86 -1.60 7.83
C MET A 63 11.32 -1.91 7.51
N GLN A 64 11.51 -2.77 6.53
CA GLN A 64 12.81 -3.07 5.95
C GLN A 64 13.01 -2.25 4.66
N PRO A 65 13.88 -1.25 4.66
CA PRO A 65 14.19 -0.49 3.45
C PRO A 65 14.78 -1.37 2.34
N PRO A 66 14.65 -0.94 1.07
CA PRO A 66 14.02 0.30 0.64
C PRO A 66 12.49 0.22 0.57
N PHE A 67 11.84 1.38 0.77
CA PHE A 67 10.40 1.58 0.63
C PHE A 67 10.14 2.82 -0.23
N PHE A 68 9.05 2.81 -1.00
CA PHE A 68 8.67 3.93 -1.85
C PHE A 68 7.17 4.17 -1.78
N CYS A 69 6.77 5.45 -1.81
CA CYS A 69 5.37 5.86 -1.94
C CYS A 69 5.26 7.15 -2.75
N ASP A 70 4.04 7.54 -3.14
CA ASP A 70 3.82 8.80 -3.81
C ASP A 70 3.73 9.97 -2.82
N TYR A 71 2.85 9.89 -1.84
CA TYR A 71 2.59 10.97 -0.89
C TYR A 71 2.89 10.58 0.56
N GLY A 72 2.71 9.31 0.92
CA GLY A 72 2.77 8.79 2.28
C GLY A 72 1.61 9.28 3.16
N SER A 73 1.22 10.54 2.99
CA SER A 73 0.14 11.17 3.76
C SER A 73 -1.26 10.57 3.53
N ASN A 74 -1.44 9.77 2.48
CA ASN A 74 -2.68 9.06 2.19
C ASN A 74 -2.64 7.59 2.66
N ILE A 75 -1.58 7.20 3.37
CA ILE A 75 -1.43 5.87 3.98
C ILE A 75 -1.82 5.95 5.45
N GLU A 76 -2.82 5.17 5.84
CA GLU A 76 -3.23 4.98 7.24
C GLU A 76 -2.86 3.57 7.69
N LEU A 77 -2.07 3.47 8.75
CA LEU A 77 -1.56 2.21 9.30
C LEU A 77 -2.14 1.93 10.69
N GLY A 78 -2.54 0.70 10.91
CA GLY A 78 -2.82 0.16 12.22
C GLY A 78 -1.56 -0.14 13.02
N GLU A 79 -1.72 -0.85 14.12
CA GLU A 79 -0.62 -1.26 14.99
C GLU A 79 0.21 -2.38 14.37
N ARG A 80 1.54 -2.34 14.55
CA ARG A 80 2.49 -3.41 14.22
C ARG A 80 2.40 -3.91 12.77
N VAL A 81 2.12 -3.00 11.84
CA VAL A 81 2.20 -3.31 10.41
C VAL A 81 3.66 -3.54 10.02
N PHE A 82 3.93 -4.59 9.27
CA PHE A 82 5.27 -4.92 8.79
C PHE A 82 5.38 -4.84 7.27
N PHE A 83 6.39 -4.11 6.78
CA PHE A 83 6.79 -4.09 5.38
C PHE A 83 8.18 -4.70 5.22
N ASN A 84 8.29 -5.73 4.40
CA ASN A 84 9.58 -6.29 4.01
C ASN A 84 10.23 -5.46 2.89
N PHE A 85 11.41 -5.85 2.42
CA PHE A 85 12.23 -5.13 1.44
C PHE A 85 11.49 -4.82 0.14
N ASN A 86 11.78 -3.65 -0.46
CA ASN A 86 11.33 -3.22 -1.79
C ASN A 86 9.80 -3.10 -1.92
N CYS A 87 9.08 -2.84 -0.85
CA CYS A 87 7.65 -2.56 -0.95
C CYS A 87 7.40 -1.18 -1.57
N VAL A 88 6.34 -1.09 -2.39
CA VAL A 88 5.90 0.14 -3.07
C VAL A 88 4.43 0.38 -2.78
N VAL A 89 4.08 1.59 -2.33
CA VAL A 89 2.69 1.99 -2.12
C VAL A 89 2.42 3.28 -2.88
N LEU A 90 1.75 3.18 -4.03
CA LEU A 90 1.32 4.36 -4.78
C LEU A 90 -0.01 4.85 -4.20
N ASP A 91 0.09 5.75 -3.22
CA ASP A 91 -1.02 6.25 -2.41
C ASP A 91 -1.63 7.54 -2.97
N VAL A 92 -1.95 7.56 -4.25
CA VAL A 92 -2.69 8.65 -4.90
C VAL A 92 -4.09 8.80 -4.28
N CYS A 93 -4.76 7.67 -3.99
CA CYS A 93 -5.98 7.60 -3.19
C CYS A 93 -5.69 6.95 -1.84
N PRO A 94 -6.58 7.08 -0.83
CA PRO A 94 -6.34 6.49 0.48
C PRO A 94 -6.02 5.00 0.45
N VAL A 95 -5.00 4.61 1.20
CA VAL A 95 -4.63 3.22 1.49
C VAL A 95 -4.76 3.00 2.99
N LYS A 96 -5.70 2.14 3.40
CA LYS A 96 -5.91 1.79 4.81
C LYS A 96 -5.45 0.37 5.06
N ILE A 97 -4.63 0.19 6.08
CA ILE A 97 -4.05 -1.11 6.45
C ILE A 97 -4.32 -1.35 7.93
N GLY A 98 -4.97 -2.45 8.24
CA GLY A 98 -5.31 -2.85 9.61
C GLY A 98 -4.11 -3.39 10.39
N ASP A 99 -4.35 -3.66 11.67
CA ASP A 99 -3.34 -4.06 12.64
C ASP A 99 -2.69 -5.41 12.27
N TYR A 100 -1.43 -5.59 12.66
CA TYR A 100 -0.67 -6.85 12.55
C TYR A 100 -0.58 -7.40 11.11
N THR A 101 -0.78 -6.58 10.11
CA THR A 101 -0.70 -6.97 8.71
C THR A 101 0.76 -7.02 8.24
N LEU A 102 1.11 -8.09 7.52
CA LEU A 102 2.46 -8.41 7.09
C LEU A 102 2.56 -8.39 5.57
N PHE A 103 3.53 -7.63 5.05
CA PHE A 103 3.85 -7.61 3.62
C PHE A 103 5.20 -8.26 3.37
N GLY A 104 5.23 -9.26 2.50
CA GLY A 104 6.45 -9.87 1.98
C GLY A 104 7.24 -8.92 1.08
N PRO A 105 8.47 -9.29 0.66
CA PRO A 105 9.31 -8.43 -0.16
C PRO A 105 8.68 -8.13 -1.52
N ALA A 106 8.93 -6.94 -2.03
CA ALA A 106 8.48 -6.46 -3.34
C ALA A 106 6.95 -6.46 -3.54
N VAL A 107 6.16 -6.39 -2.46
CA VAL A 107 4.71 -6.18 -2.57
C VAL A 107 4.44 -4.77 -3.08
N GLN A 108 3.47 -4.66 -3.99
CA GLN A 108 3.05 -3.38 -4.56
C GLN A 108 1.56 -3.14 -4.29
N ILE A 109 1.22 -1.98 -3.74
CA ILE A 109 -0.14 -1.51 -3.48
C ILE A 109 -0.37 -0.29 -4.38
N LEU A 110 -1.26 -0.42 -5.35
CA LEU A 110 -1.36 0.51 -6.46
C LEU A 110 -2.77 1.12 -6.52
N THR A 111 -2.93 2.37 -6.10
CA THR A 111 -4.22 3.08 -6.20
C THR A 111 -4.43 3.82 -7.52
N PRO A 112 -3.39 4.31 -8.26
CA PRO A 112 -3.57 5.13 -9.45
C PRO A 112 -4.08 4.33 -10.64
N MET A 113 -4.85 5.02 -11.46
CA MET A 113 -5.39 4.56 -12.73
C MET A 113 -5.27 5.67 -13.77
N HIS A 114 -5.15 5.26 -15.03
CA HIS A 114 -5.15 6.19 -16.14
C HIS A 114 -6.33 5.94 -17.09
N PRO A 115 -6.88 7.01 -17.71
CA PRO A 115 -7.83 6.84 -18.81
C PRO A 115 -7.26 5.97 -19.93
N LEU A 116 -8.07 5.09 -20.48
CA LEU A 116 -7.65 4.26 -21.63
C LEU A 116 -7.45 5.09 -22.89
N GLU A 117 -8.22 6.19 -23.03
CA GLU A 117 -8.07 7.13 -24.14
C GLU A 117 -6.75 7.91 -23.97
N ALA A 118 -5.89 7.86 -24.99
CA ALA A 118 -4.52 8.35 -24.93
C ALA A 118 -4.41 9.89 -24.78
N GLY A 119 -5.32 10.64 -25.38
CA GLY A 119 -5.34 12.12 -25.30
C GLY A 119 -5.66 12.61 -23.89
N LEU A 120 -6.63 11.97 -23.23
CA LEU A 120 -7.01 12.28 -21.86
C LEU A 120 -5.92 11.82 -20.87
N ARG A 121 -5.36 10.61 -21.06
CA ARG A 121 -4.27 10.05 -20.24
C ARG A 121 -3.03 10.93 -20.17
N ARG A 122 -2.76 11.74 -21.19
CA ARG A 122 -1.63 12.69 -21.20
C ARG A 122 -1.83 13.85 -20.24
N LYS A 123 -3.06 14.10 -19.80
CA LYS A 123 -3.43 15.31 -19.05
C LYS A 123 -3.93 15.01 -17.67
N GLN A 124 -4.56 13.86 -17.50
CA GLN A 124 -5.27 13.52 -16.25
C GLN A 124 -5.12 12.06 -15.92
N GLU A 125 -5.19 11.79 -14.63
CA GLU A 125 -5.29 10.46 -14.04
C GLU A 125 -6.39 10.43 -12.97
N TYR A 126 -6.71 9.27 -12.46
CA TYR A 126 -7.65 9.06 -11.37
C TYR A 126 -7.21 7.89 -10.52
N ALA A 127 -7.86 7.63 -9.39
CA ALA A 127 -7.46 6.55 -8.50
C ALA A 127 -8.66 5.91 -7.83
N LYS A 128 -8.43 4.76 -7.19
CA LYS A 128 -9.40 4.13 -6.29
C LYS A 128 -8.73 3.73 -4.99
N PRO A 129 -9.38 3.95 -3.83
CA PRO A 129 -8.81 3.59 -2.54
C PRO A 129 -8.63 2.08 -2.41
N ILE A 130 -7.70 1.67 -1.53
CA ILE A 130 -7.46 0.27 -1.18
C ILE A 130 -7.62 0.12 0.32
N GLU A 131 -8.32 -0.93 0.74
CA GLU A 131 -8.49 -1.28 2.15
C GLU A 131 -7.98 -2.69 2.40
N ILE A 132 -7.12 -2.84 3.40
CA ILE A 132 -6.56 -4.12 3.84
C ILE A 132 -6.88 -4.28 5.31
N GLY A 133 -7.53 -5.37 5.68
CA GLY A 133 -7.94 -5.67 7.04
C GLY A 133 -6.78 -5.94 7.98
N SER A 134 -7.10 -6.38 9.20
CA SER A 134 -6.13 -6.76 10.22
C SER A 134 -5.70 -8.23 10.08
N ASP A 135 -4.50 -8.57 10.58
CA ASP A 135 -3.94 -9.94 10.54
C ASP A 135 -3.82 -10.51 9.12
N VAL A 136 -3.66 -9.66 8.11
CA VAL A 136 -3.48 -10.10 6.73
C VAL A 136 -2.00 -10.42 6.47
N TRP A 137 -1.74 -11.51 5.76
CA TRP A 137 -0.42 -11.80 5.23
C TRP A 137 -0.42 -11.74 3.70
N VAL A 138 0.37 -10.83 3.15
CA VAL A 138 0.57 -10.68 1.71
C VAL A 138 1.94 -11.23 1.33
N GLY A 139 1.96 -12.31 0.56
CA GLY A 139 3.17 -12.97 0.05
C GLY A 139 3.98 -12.07 -0.88
N GLY A 140 5.29 -12.30 -0.92
CA GLY A 140 6.22 -11.48 -1.69
C GLY A 140 5.87 -11.36 -3.17
N GLY A 141 6.11 -10.19 -3.75
CA GLY A 141 5.85 -9.89 -5.16
C GLY A 141 4.38 -9.82 -5.55
N ALA A 142 3.44 -9.84 -4.60
CA ALA A 142 2.03 -9.65 -4.92
C ALA A 142 1.73 -8.20 -5.32
N LEU A 143 0.78 -8.03 -6.25
CA LEU A 143 0.26 -6.73 -6.69
C LEU A 143 -1.19 -6.59 -6.25
N ILE A 144 -1.50 -5.51 -5.53
CA ILE A 144 -2.86 -5.18 -5.11
C ILE A 144 -3.32 -4.00 -5.97
N LEU A 145 -4.37 -4.22 -6.77
CA LEU A 145 -4.82 -3.27 -7.78
C LEU A 145 -5.87 -2.28 -7.24
N PRO A 146 -6.10 -1.15 -7.94
CA PRO A 146 -6.96 -0.07 -7.47
C PRO A 146 -8.37 -0.52 -7.12
N GLY A 147 -8.88 -0.04 -5.98
CA GLY A 147 -10.25 -0.27 -5.54
C GLY A 147 -10.49 -1.61 -4.84
N VAL A 148 -9.43 -2.39 -4.59
CA VAL A 148 -9.54 -3.70 -3.93
C VAL A 148 -9.67 -3.56 -2.42
N ARG A 149 -10.53 -4.39 -1.84
CA ARG A 149 -10.59 -4.65 -0.41
C ARG A 149 -10.11 -6.07 -0.11
N ILE A 150 -9.19 -6.21 0.86
CA ILE A 150 -8.75 -7.50 1.39
C ILE A 150 -9.26 -7.61 2.83
N GLY A 151 -10.05 -8.63 3.09
CA GLY A 151 -10.64 -8.90 4.40
C GLY A 151 -9.59 -9.29 5.45
N SER A 152 -9.98 -9.18 6.72
CA SER A 152 -9.10 -9.53 7.84
C SER A 152 -8.76 -11.02 7.86
N LYS A 153 -7.57 -11.35 8.38
CA LYS A 153 -7.07 -12.74 8.49
C LYS A 153 -6.94 -13.47 7.13
N ALA A 154 -6.97 -12.73 6.02
CA ALA A 154 -6.73 -13.29 4.70
C ALA A 154 -5.22 -13.50 4.46
N VAL A 155 -4.90 -14.50 3.65
CA VAL A 155 -3.55 -14.75 3.16
C VAL A 155 -3.53 -14.66 1.64
N ILE A 156 -2.65 -13.81 1.10
CA ILE A 156 -2.42 -13.67 -0.33
C ILE A 156 -1.13 -14.37 -0.69
N GLY A 157 -1.20 -15.36 -1.58
CA GLY A 157 -0.03 -16.09 -2.05
C GLY A 157 0.97 -15.21 -2.81
N ALA A 158 2.25 -15.56 -2.74
CA ALA A 158 3.32 -14.82 -3.42
C ALA A 158 3.08 -14.72 -4.94
N GLY A 159 3.47 -13.59 -5.55
CA GLY A 159 3.32 -13.33 -6.98
C GLY A 159 1.87 -13.16 -7.46
N SER A 160 0.91 -13.04 -6.55
CA SER A 160 -0.51 -12.88 -6.92
C SER A 160 -0.80 -11.49 -7.47
N VAL A 161 -1.77 -11.40 -8.39
CA VAL A 161 -2.33 -10.13 -8.88
C VAL A 161 -3.78 -10.02 -8.42
N VAL A 162 -3.98 -9.24 -7.34
CA VAL A 162 -5.29 -9.09 -6.70
C VAL A 162 -6.09 -8.02 -7.44
N THR A 163 -7.07 -8.47 -8.23
CA THR A 163 -7.90 -7.64 -9.13
C THR A 163 -9.33 -7.44 -8.63
N ARG A 164 -9.71 -8.08 -7.52
CA ARG A 164 -11.07 -8.07 -6.93
C ARG A 164 -10.94 -8.25 -5.43
N ASP A 165 -12.00 -7.90 -4.73
CA ASP A 165 -12.09 -8.07 -3.28
C ASP A 165 -11.83 -9.52 -2.86
N VAL A 166 -11.17 -9.66 -1.72
CA VAL A 166 -10.87 -10.93 -1.08
C VAL A 166 -11.60 -10.97 0.27
N PRO A 167 -12.40 -12.01 0.56
CA PRO A 167 -13.11 -12.13 1.84
C PRO A 167 -12.17 -12.30 3.04
N ASP A 168 -12.74 -12.19 4.24
CA ASP A 168 -12.05 -12.49 5.50
C ASP A 168 -11.68 -13.97 5.58
N GLY A 169 -10.55 -14.29 6.24
CA GLY A 169 -10.18 -15.64 6.64
C GLY A 169 -9.95 -16.62 5.50
N VAL A 170 -9.56 -16.18 4.32
CA VAL A 170 -9.31 -17.07 3.17
C VAL A 170 -7.85 -17.03 2.73
N PHE A 171 -7.40 -18.15 2.14
CA PHE A 171 -6.21 -18.18 1.31
C PHE A 171 -6.60 -17.94 -0.15
N ALA A 172 -6.00 -16.91 -0.75
CA ALA A 172 -6.20 -16.54 -2.14
C ALA A 172 -4.85 -16.42 -2.85
N ALA A 173 -4.77 -16.85 -4.12
CA ALA A 173 -3.52 -16.81 -4.87
C ALA A 173 -3.73 -16.76 -6.38
N GLY A 174 -2.68 -16.44 -7.12
CA GLY A 174 -2.58 -16.53 -8.58
C GLY A 174 -2.70 -15.21 -9.34
N ASN A 175 -2.62 -15.31 -10.66
CA ASN A 175 -2.81 -14.19 -11.59
C ASN A 175 -3.84 -14.58 -12.67
N PRO A 176 -5.06 -14.03 -12.63
CA PRO A 176 -5.60 -13.18 -11.58
C PRO A 176 -5.83 -13.95 -10.26
N CYS A 177 -5.67 -13.29 -9.12
CA CYS A 177 -5.85 -13.88 -7.79
C CYS A 177 -7.29 -14.40 -7.61
N ARG A 178 -7.42 -15.60 -7.03
CA ARG A 178 -8.70 -16.25 -6.70
C ARG A 178 -8.63 -16.86 -5.31
N VAL A 179 -9.77 -16.89 -4.63
CA VAL A 179 -9.91 -17.65 -3.39
C VAL A 179 -9.67 -19.12 -3.69
N ILE A 180 -8.76 -19.72 -2.95
CA ILE A 180 -8.43 -21.16 -3.06
C ILE A 180 -9.22 -21.96 -2.03
N ARG A 181 -9.24 -21.47 -0.76
CA ARG A 181 -9.95 -22.11 0.35
C ARG A 181 -10.09 -21.18 1.55
N GLU A 182 -10.92 -21.54 2.47
CA GLU A 182 -10.96 -20.95 3.81
C GLU A 182 -9.71 -21.36 4.62
N ILE A 183 -9.30 -20.51 5.56
CA ILE A 183 -8.26 -20.80 6.55
C ILE A 183 -8.96 -21.34 7.81
N THR A 184 -8.47 -22.45 8.31
CA THR A 184 -9.03 -23.14 9.47
C THR A 184 -8.04 -23.13 10.64
N GLU A 185 -8.51 -23.45 11.85
CA GLU A 185 -7.66 -23.54 13.04
C GLU A 185 -6.59 -24.63 12.94
N THR A 186 -6.71 -25.54 11.98
CA THR A 186 -5.73 -26.61 11.75
C THR A 186 -4.64 -26.22 10.74
N ASP A 187 -4.68 -25.01 10.20
CA ASP A 187 -3.64 -24.50 9.30
C ASP A 187 -2.37 -24.09 10.06
N HIS A 188 -1.77 -25.07 10.75
CA HIS A 188 -0.45 -24.90 11.36
C HIS A 188 0.63 -25.24 10.35
N ALA A 189 1.78 -24.53 10.42
CA ALA A 189 2.93 -24.94 9.65
C ALA A 189 3.35 -26.36 10.07
N ASP A 190 3.41 -27.29 9.12
CA ASP A 190 4.09 -28.58 9.32
C ASP A 190 5.58 -28.32 9.48
N VAL A 191 6.00 -27.94 10.70
CA VAL A 191 7.41 -27.86 11.07
C VAL A 191 7.88 -29.30 11.31
N LYS A 192 8.34 -29.94 10.24
CA LYS A 192 9.06 -31.22 10.31
C LYS A 192 10.54 -30.99 10.51
#